data_d557078188776142b08de7d142245f4b
#
_entry.id   d557078188776142b08de7d142245f4b
#
_cell.length_a   1.000
_cell.length_b   1.000
_cell.length_c   1.000
_cell.angle_alpha   90.00
_cell.angle_beta   90.00
_cell.angle_gamma   90.00
#
_symmetry.space_group_name_H-M   'P 1'
#
loop_
_entity.id
_entity.type
_entity.pdbx_description
1 polymer ?
#
loop_
_entity_poly.entity_id
_entity_poly.type
_entity_poly.pdbx_seq_one_letter_code
_entity_poly.pdbx_strand_id
1 'polypeptide(L)'
;MGLRPDEISALIKEQIKHFDDVIELKDVGTVMTVGDGVSLIHGLDNAMLGELLAFPNDVYGMVMNLDEDCVGAVLLGSESTIKEGDEVKRTGKIMEIPVGDEMLGRVVNPLGQAIDGNGEIITAHTRPIERVASGVMTRKSVDQPLQTGITSIDAIIPIGRSEEHTSE
;
A
#
# COMPACT_ATOMS: atom_id res chain seq x y z
N MET A 1 -42.93 -24.60 -23.14
CA MET A 1 -42.09 -25.72 -22.76
C MET A 1 -41.63 -25.46 -21.31
N GLY A 2 -42.19 -26.21 -20.33
CA GLY A 2 -41.81 -26.03 -18.95
C GLY A 2 -40.57 -26.88 -18.66
N LEU A 3 -39.58 -26.29 -17.97
CA LEU A 3 -38.42 -27.00 -17.49
C LEU A 3 -38.85 -28.14 -16.52
N ARG A 4 -38.27 -29.30 -16.69
CA ARG A 4 -38.57 -30.44 -15.83
C ARG A 4 -37.93 -30.25 -14.47
N PRO A 5 -38.51 -30.74 -13.36
CA PRO A 5 -37.96 -30.63 -12.01
C PRO A 5 -36.50 -31.10 -11.90
N ASP A 6 -36.14 -32.12 -12.67
CA ASP A 6 -34.78 -32.69 -12.71
C ASP A 6 -33.76 -31.76 -13.36
N GLU A 7 -34.18 -30.99 -14.37
CA GLU A 7 -33.35 -29.99 -15.05
C GLU A 7 -33.11 -28.77 -14.13
N ILE A 8 -34.11 -28.36 -13.37
CA ILE A 8 -34.01 -27.29 -12.37
C ILE A 8 -33.04 -27.70 -11.24
N SER A 9 -33.16 -28.97 -10.78
CA SER A 9 -32.27 -29.51 -9.75
C SER A 9 -30.82 -29.63 -10.23
N ALA A 10 -30.61 -29.93 -11.52
CA ALA A 10 -29.28 -29.99 -12.11
C ALA A 10 -28.67 -28.60 -12.24
N LEU A 11 -29.43 -27.61 -12.70
CA LEU A 11 -29.01 -26.21 -12.79
C LEU A 11 -28.68 -25.60 -11.43
N ILE A 12 -29.48 -25.89 -10.41
CA ILE A 12 -29.21 -25.43 -9.03
C ILE A 12 -27.94 -26.07 -8.48
N LYS A 13 -27.71 -27.37 -8.73
CA LYS A 13 -26.47 -28.04 -8.31
C LYS A 13 -25.25 -27.53 -9.05
N GLU A 14 -25.38 -27.14 -10.29
CA GLU A 14 -24.31 -26.53 -11.09
C GLU A 14 -24.02 -25.11 -10.61
N GLN A 15 -25.03 -24.30 -10.30
CA GLN A 15 -24.85 -22.99 -9.67
C GLN A 15 -24.27 -23.07 -8.26
N ILE A 16 -24.63 -24.07 -7.46
CA ILE A 16 -24.04 -24.28 -6.13
C ILE A 16 -22.56 -24.67 -6.25
N LYS A 17 -22.17 -25.47 -7.23
CA LYS A 17 -20.75 -25.77 -7.48
C LYS A 17 -19.95 -24.53 -7.90
N HIS A 18 -20.54 -23.65 -8.71
CA HIS A 18 -19.93 -22.38 -9.05
C HIS A 18 -19.97 -21.36 -7.90
N PHE A 19 -20.79 -21.57 -6.87
CA PHE A 19 -20.84 -20.71 -5.70
C PHE A 19 -19.60 -20.89 -4.79
N ASP A 20 -18.98 -22.06 -4.81
CA ASP A 20 -17.67 -22.28 -4.14
C ASP A 20 -16.51 -21.57 -4.87
N ASP A 21 -16.62 -21.38 -6.19
CA ASP A 21 -15.65 -20.60 -6.97
C ASP A 21 -15.80 -19.07 -6.71
N VAL A 22 -16.95 -18.61 -6.22
CA VAL A 22 -17.21 -17.21 -5.84
C VAL A 22 -16.51 -16.81 -4.55
N ILE A 23 -16.03 -17.77 -3.76
CA ILE A 23 -15.27 -17.48 -2.53
C ILE A 23 -13.87 -16.92 -2.87
N GLU A 24 -13.29 -17.25 -4.02
CA GLU A 24 -12.04 -16.64 -4.49
C GLU A 24 -12.21 -15.19 -4.99
N LEU A 25 -13.43 -14.75 -5.31
CA LEU A 25 -13.72 -13.38 -5.75
C LEU A 25 -13.61 -12.32 -4.65
N LYS A 26 -13.50 -12.71 -3.38
CA LYS A 26 -13.31 -11.77 -2.26
C LYS A 26 -11.93 -11.08 -2.23
N ASP A 27 -10.99 -11.60 -2.99
CA ASP A 27 -9.64 -11.06 -3.11
C ASP A 27 -9.42 -10.25 -4.41
N VAL A 28 -10.49 -10.08 -5.18
CA VAL A 28 -10.51 -9.32 -6.44
C VAL A 28 -11.56 -8.24 -6.37
N GLY A 29 -11.16 -7.02 -6.71
CA GLY A 29 -12.05 -5.86 -6.80
C GLY A 29 -12.03 -5.25 -8.18
N THR A 30 -12.90 -4.28 -8.39
CA THR A 30 -13.03 -3.53 -9.64
C THR A 30 -12.88 -2.04 -9.37
N VAL A 31 -12.06 -1.35 -10.17
CA VAL A 31 -11.91 0.10 -10.12
C VAL A 31 -13.23 0.78 -10.47
N MET A 32 -13.77 1.56 -9.55
CA MET A 32 -14.96 2.39 -9.75
C MET A 32 -14.59 3.73 -10.38
N THR A 33 -13.61 4.39 -9.77
CA THR A 33 -13.08 5.67 -10.22
C THR A 33 -11.58 5.75 -9.96
N VAL A 34 -10.89 6.50 -10.80
CA VAL A 34 -9.46 6.81 -10.63
C VAL A 34 -9.20 8.27 -10.99
N GLY A 35 -8.43 8.96 -10.16
CA GLY A 35 -8.04 10.35 -10.40
C GLY A 35 -7.23 10.91 -9.24
N ASP A 36 -6.38 11.89 -9.53
CA ASP A 36 -5.53 12.57 -8.55
C ASP A 36 -4.65 11.63 -7.70
N GLY A 37 -4.23 10.49 -8.30
CA GLY A 37 -3.43 9.48 -7.63
C GLY A 37 -4.19 8.59 -6.65
N VAL A 38 -5.54 8.65 -6.65
CA VAL A 38 -6.40 7.85 -5.79
C VAL A 38 -7.33 6.99 -6.66
N SER A 39 -7.60 5.77 -6.21
CA SER A 39 -8.57 4.87 -6.81
C SER A 39 -9.59 4.41 -5.78
N LEU A 40 -10.87 4.44 -6.16
CA LEU A 40 -11.95 3.79 -5.40
C LEU A 40 -12.26 2.43 -6.05
N ILE A 41 -12.32 1.40 -5.24
CA ILE A 41 -12.39 0.01 -5.67
C ILE A 41 -13.56 -0.66 -4.96
N HIS A 42 -14.39 -1.36 -5.71
CA HIS A 42 -15.50 -2.15 -5.19
C HIS A 42 -15.12 -3.63 -5.08
N GLY A 43 -15.60 -4.32 -4.06
CA GLY A 43 -15.53 -5.79 -3.95
C GLY A 43 -14.29 -6.36 -3.24
N LEU A 44 -13.51 -5.55 -2.54
CA LEU A 44 -12.37 -6.00 -1.72
C LEU A 44 -12.76 -6.12 -0.24
N ASP A 45 -13.78 -6.92 0.08
CA ASP A 45 -14.40 -7.00 1.42
C ASP A 45 -13.42 -7.37 2.54
N ASN A 46 -12.36 -8.09 2.22
CA ASN A 46 -11.37 -8.54 3.20
C ASN A 46 -10.09 -7.68 3.21
N ALA A 47 -10.06 -6.55 2.49
CA ALA A 47 -8.89 -5.69 2.44
C ALA A 47 -8.53 -5.14 3.83
N MET A 48 -7.24 -5.01 4.08
CA MET A 48 -6.72 -4.44 5.32
C MET A 48 -6.20 -3.03 5.08
N LEU A 49 -6.32 -2.17 6.08
CA LEU A 49 -5.70 -0.84 6.03
C LEU A 49 -4.18 -0.98 5.88
N GLY A 50 -3.58 -0.22 4.97
CA GLY A 50 -2.15 -0.32 4.63
C GLY A 50 -1.78 -1.52 3.76
N GLU A 51 -2.76 -2.33 3.32
CA GLU A 51 -2.51 -3.44 2.41
C GLU A 51 -2.07 -2.96 1.02
N LEU A 52 -1.13 -3.67 0.44
CA LEU A 52 -0.69 -3.45 -0.93
C LEU A 52 -1.65 -4.14 -1.90
N LEU A 53 -2.16 -3.41 -2.87
CA LEU A 53 -3.01 -3.89 -3.95
C LEU A 53 -2.25 -3.90 -5.27
N ALA A 54 -2.48 -4.93 -6.07
CA ALA A 54 -1.91 -5.05 -7.41
C ALA A 54 -2.94 -4.63 -8.46
N PHE A 55 -2.61 -3.59 -9.20
CA PHE A 55 -3.35 -3.08 -10.34
C PHE A 55 -2.76 -3.63 -11.65
N PRO A 56 -3.45 -3.49 -12.80
CA PRO A 56 -2.87 -3.78 -14.10
C PRO A 56 -1.60 -2.97 -14.36
N ASN A 57 -0.78 -3.47 -15.30
CA ASN A 57 0.45 -2.81 -15.76
C ASN A 57 1.52 -2.59 -14.67
N ASP A 58 1.62 -3.52 -13.71
CA ASP A 58 2.58 -3.48 -12.61
C ASP A 58 2.49 -2.22 -11.73
N VAL A 59 1.31 -1.58 -11.68
CA VAL A 59 1.03 -0.50 -10.76
C VAL A 59 0.56 -1.09 -9.45
N TYR A 60 1.05 -0.53 -8.36
CA TYR A 60 0.63 -0.89 -7.02
C TYR A 60 -0.11 0.27 -6.36
N GLY A 61 -0.97 -0.05 -5.40
CA GLY A 61 -1.65 0.93 -4.57
C GLY A 61 -1.67 0.48 -3.12
N MET A 62 -1.76 1.42 -2.21
CA MET A 62 -1.88 1.17 -0.78
C MET A 62 -3.27 1.53 -0.30
N VAL A 63 -3.92 0.63 0.41
CA VAL A 63 -5.24 0.87 1.02
C VAL A 63 -5.13 1.92 2.11
N MET A 64 -5.85 3.02 1.96
CA MET A 64 -5.88 4.13 2.92
C MET A 64 -7.24 4.34 3.57
N ASN A 65 -8.31 3.88 2.95
CA ASN A 65 -9.66 3.97 3.48
C ASN A 65 -10.46 2.70 3.22
N LEU A 66 -11.25 2.30 4.22
CA LEU A 66 -12.15 1.16 4.15
C LEU A 66 -13.56 1.67 4.48
N ASP A 67 -14.37 1.82 3.45
CA ASP A 67 -15.78 2.14 3.58
C ASP A 67 -16.64 0.87 3.44
N GLU A 68 -17.93 0.97 3.74
CA GLU A 68 -18.84 -0.17 3.72
C GLU A 68 -18.96 -0.82 2.33
N ASP A 69 -18.95 0.01 1.27
CA ASP A 69 -19.15 -0.45 -0.12
C ASP A 69 -17.91 -0.34 -1.01
N CYS A 70 -16.84 0.30 -0.54
CA CYS A 70 -15.65 0.54 -1.35
C CYS A 70 -14.37 0.68 -0.53
N VAL A 71 -13.26 0.45 -1.20
CA VAL A 71 -11.91 0.61 -0.67
C VAL A 71 -11.22 1.75 -1.40
N GLY A 72 -10.72 2.72 -0.64
CA GLY A 72 -9.90 3.81 -1.16
C GLY A 72 -8.41 3.45 -1.12
N ALA A 73 -7.74 3.50 -2.26
CA ALA A 73 -6.32 3.23 -2.37
C ALA A 73 -5.56 4.38 -3.03
N VAL A 74 -4.38 4.69 -2.49
CA VAL A 74 -3.44 5.63 -3.09
C VAL A 74 -2.52 4.87 -4.05
N LEU A 75 -2.41 5.36 -5.28
CA LEU A 75 -1.58 4.74 -6.30
C LEU A 75 -0.10 5.08 -6.10
N LEU A 76 0.75 4.07 -6.19
CA LEU A 76 2.21 4.18 -6.07
C LEU A 76 2.89 4.14 -7.45
N GLY A 77 2.19 4.60 -8.47
CA GLY A 77 2.64 4.63 -9.86
C GLY A 77 1.79 5.59 -10.69
N SER A 78 1.94 5.50 -12.02
CA SER A 78 1.17 6.36 -12.93
C SER A 78 -0.29 5.91 -13.03
N GLU A 79 -1.20 6.80 -12.72
CA GLU A 79 -2.64 6.58 -12.87
C GLU A 79 -3.09 6.48 -14.35
N SER A 80 -2.29 7.02 -15.28
CA SER A 80 -2.66 7.09 -16.70
C SER A 80 -2.90 5.73 -17.36
N THR A 81 -2.41 4.67 -16.73
CA THR A 81 -2.53 3.28 -17.23
C THR A 81 -3.70 2.52 -16.62
N ILE A 82 -4.40 3.10 -15.64
CA ILE A 82 -5.50 2.49 -14.91
C ILE A 82 -6.81 3.12 -15.39
N LYS A 83 -7.84 2.28 -15.56
CA LYS A 83 -9.16 2.69 -16.05
C LYS A 83 -10.26 2.18 -15.12
N GLU A 84 -11.40 2.87 -15.17
CA GLU A 84 -12.62 2.37 -14.55
C GLU A 84 -12.99 1.00 -15.16
N GLY A 85 -13.35 0.06 -14.30
CA GLY A 85 -13.62 -1.32 -14.67
C GLY A 85 -12.41 -2.27 -14.64
N ASP A 86 -11.21 -1.76 -14.41
CA ASP A 86 -10.02 -2.61 -14.27
C ASP A 86 -10.09 -3.48 -13.02
N GLU A 87 -9.52 -4.68 -13.13
CA GLU A 87 -9.45 -5.65 -12.03
C GLU A 87 -8.27 -5.33 -11.11
N VAL A 88 -8.53 -5.33 -9.81
CA VAL A 88 -7.52 -5.11 -8.76
C VAL A 88 -7.46 -6.32 -7.85
N LYS A 89 -6.25 -6.77 -7.54
CA LYS A 89 -6.02 -7.95 -6.69
C LYS A 89 -5.40 -7.56 -5.36
N ARG A 90 -5.87 -8.20 -4.30
CA ARG A 90 -5.22 -8.13 -3.00
C ARG A 90 -3.90 -8.90 -3.03
N THR A 91 -2.90 -8.38 -2.33
CA THR A 91 -1.65 -9.12 -2.10
C THR A 91 -1.64 -9.86 -0.76
N GLY A 92 -2.57 -9.54 0.15
CA GLY A 92 -2.61 -10.07 1.51
C GLY A 92 -1.45 -9.59 2.38
N LYS A 93 -0.68 -8.60 1.92
CA LYS A 93 0.49 -8.08 2.64
C LYS A 93 0.32 -6.59 2.91
N ILE A 94 0.59 -6.18 4.14
CA ILE A 94 0.74 -4.77 4.48
C ILE A 94 1.99 -4.24 3.78
N MET A 95 1.93 -2.99 3.33
CA MET A 95 3.04 -2.37 2.63
C MET A 95 4.28 -2.30 3.52
N GLU A 96 5.34 -2.96 3.10
CA GLU A 96 6.62 -3.05 3.77
C GLU A 96 7.74 -2.61 2.83
N ILE A 97 8.82 -2.10 3.41
CA ILE A 97 10.03 -1.74 2.70
C ILE A 97 11.20 -2.62 3.18
N PRO A 98 12.07 -3.09 2.29
CA PRO A 98 13.30 -3.75 2.69
C PRO A 98 14.18 -2.79 3.49
N VAL A 99 14.81 -3.30 4.53
CA VAL A 99 15.72 -2.55 5.40
C VAL A 99 16.99 -3.34 5.65
N GLY A 100 18.09 -2.64 5.85
CA GLY A 100 19.41 -3.23 6.09
C GLY A 100 20.54 -2.37 5.57
N ASP A 101 21.76 -2.79 5.88
CA ASP A 101 22.97 -2.08 5.45
C ASP A 101 23.13 -2.11 3.91
N GLU A 102 22.50 -3.06 3.24
CA GLU A 102 22.48 -3.20 1.78
C GLU A 102 21.74 -2.05 1.08
N MET A 103 20.93 -1.31 1.84
CA MET A 103 20.22 -0.12 1.34
C MET A 103 21.10 1.13 1.33
N LEU A 104 22.22 1.12 2.07
CA LEU A 104 23.09 2.30 2.18
C LEU A 104 23.71 2.65 0.83
N GLY A 105 23.58 3.93 0.46
CA GLY A 105 24.11 4.43 -0.81
C GLY A 105 23.31 4.03 -2.05
N ARG A 106 22.15 3.39 -1.88
CA ARG A 106 21.26 2.98 -2.98
C ARG A 106 20.12 4.00 -3.17
N VAL A 107 19.63 4.08 -4.39
CA VAL A 107 18.43 4.87 -4.72
C VAL A 107 17.29 3.91 -5.04
N VAL A 108 16.19 4.05 -4.31
CA VAL A 108 15.04 3.15 -4.41
C VAL A 108 13.74 3.95 -4.60
N ASN A 109 12.75 3.27 -5.18
CA ASN A 109 11.39 3.78 -5.22
C ASN A 109 10.65 3.52 -3.88
N PRO A 110 9.42 3.99 -3.69
CA PRO A 110 8.64 3.76 -2.48
C PRO A 110 8.37 2.29 -2.13
N LEU A 111 8.52 1.39 -3.09
CA LEU A 111 8.40 -0.06 -2.89
C LEU A 111 9.73 -0.73 -2.51
N GLY A 112 10.82 0.05 -2.34
CA GLY A 112 12.14 -0.46 -2.04
C GLY A 112 12.87 -1.08 -3.23
N GLN A 113 12.36 -0.91 -4.46
CA GLN A 113 13.01 -1.40 -5.67
C GLN A 113 14.11 -0.44 -6.10
N ALA A 114 15.28 -0.99 -6.44
CA ALA A 114 16.42 -0.20 -6.90
C ALA A 114 16.14 0.49 -8.24
N ILE A 115 16.38 1.80 -8.31
CA ILE A 115 16.25 2.62 -9.52
C ILE A 115 17.58 3.26 -9.93
N ASP A 116 18.67 2.90 -9.27
CA ASP A 116 20.02 3.44 -9.48
C ASP A 116 20.85 2.67 -10.53
N GLY A 117 20.31 1.61 -11.12
CA GLY A 117 21.01 0.79 -12.10
C GLY A 117 22.08 -0.14 -11.54
N ASN A 118 22.23 -0.22 -10.20
CA ASN A 118 23.24 -1.04 -9.54
C ASN A 118 22.79 -2.47 -9.19
N GLY A 119 21.74 -2.95 -9.85
CA GLY A 119 21.18 -4.28 -9.63
C GLY A 119 20.17 -4.33 -8.46
N GLU A 120 19.56 -5.48 -8.28
CA GLU A 120 18.55 -5.72 -7.26
C GLU A 120 19.15 -5.68 -5.85
N ILE A 121 18.39 -5.18 -4.89
CA ILE A 121 18.76 -5.14 -3.47
C ILE A 121 18.13 -6.34 -2.79
N ILE A 122 18.95 -7.23 -2.24
CA ILE A 122 18.51 -8.40 -1.50
C ILE A 122 18.75 -8.14 -0.01
N THR A 123 17.68 -7.98 0.75
CA THR A 123 17.75 -7.82 2.21
C THR A 123 17.07 -8.98 2.92
N ALA A 124 17.51 -9.28 4.13
CA ALA A 124 16.91 -10.32 4.96
C ALA A 124 15.70 -9.84 5.77
N HIS A 125 15.53 -8.52 5.89
CA HIS A 125 14.54 -7.91 6.75
C HIS A 125 13.68 -6.91 6.00
N THR A 126 12.39 -6.84 6.38
CA THR A 126 11.45 -5.82 5.93
C THR A 126 10.84 -5.13 7.15
N ARG A 127 10.37 -3.90 6.97
CA ARG A 127 9.60 -3.16 7.99
C ARG A 127 8.37 -2.54 7.37
N PRO A 128 7.22 -2.52 8.09
CA PRO A 128 6.05 -1.76 7.67
C PRO A 128 6.40 -0.29 7.51
N ILE A 129 5.88 0.33 6.44
CA ILE A 129 6.10 1.75 6.16
C ILE A 129 5.40 2.60 7.22
N GLU A 130 4.16 2.24 7.55
CA GLU A 130 3.42 2.92 8.60
C GLU A 130 3.68 2.29 9.96
N ARG A 131 4.16 3.11 10.90
CA ARG A 131 4.36 2.71 12.30
C ARG A 131 4.05 3.88 13.23
N VAL A 132 3.62 3.54 14.42
CA VAL A 132 3.35 4.53 15.46
C VAL A 132 4.66 5.22 15.86
N ALA A 133 4.67 6.55 15.81
CA ALA A 133 5.81 7.34 16.24
C ALA A 133 6.09 7.15 17.74
N SER A 134 7.36 7.28 18.12
CA SER A 134 7.77 7.23 19.52
C SER A 134 7.07 8.31 20.34
N GLY A 135 6.50 7.93 21.48
CA GLY A 135 5.87 8.87 22.40
C GLY A 135 6.88 9.84 23.02
N VAL A 136 6.39 10.96 23.52
CA VAL A 136 7.22 12.02 24.13
C VAL A 136 8.11 11.52 25.28
N MET A 137 7.64 10.51 26.01
CA MET A 137 8.37 9.95 27.15
C MET A 137 9.57 9.08 26.76
N THR A 138 9.60 8.58 25.52
CA THR A 138 10.67 7.72 25.01
C THR A 138 11.70 8.48 24.17
N ARG A 139 11.41 9.75 23.83
CA ARG A 139 12.30 10.61 23.06
C ARG A 139 13.33 11.28 23.95
N LYS A 140 14.58 11.33 23.46
CA LYS A 140 15.59 12.18 24.06
C LYS A 140 15.25 13.65 23.83
N SER A 141 15.44 14.49 24.85
CA SER A 141 15.31 15.94 24.69
C SER A 141 16.33 16.48 23.70
N VAL A 142 15.95 17.47 22.92
CA VAL A 142 16.86 18.18 22.00
C VAL A 142 17.91 18.91 22.83
N ASP A 143 19.18 18.56 22.65
CA ASP A 143 20.33 19.08 23.42
C ASP A 143 21.46 19.62 22.52
N GLN A 144 21.30 19.54 21.18
CA GLN A 144 22.29 20.02 20.23
C GLN A 144 21.71 21.18 19.39
N PRO A 145 22.38 22.34 19.33
CA PRO A 145 21.97 23.40 18.43
C PRO A 145 22.28 23.02 16.97
N LEU A 146 21.32 23.28 16.08
CA LEU A 146 21.52 23.21 14.64
C LEU A 146 21.89 24.59 14.10
N GLN A 147 23.11 24.73 13.62
CA GLN A 147 23.55 25.94 12.93
C GLN A 147 23.19 25.85 11.45
N THR A 148 22.33 26.77 11.00
CA THR A 148 21.86 26.80 9.61
C THR A 148 22.88 27.46 8.66
N GLY A 149 23.83 28.22 9.20
CA GLY A 149 24.77 29.05 8.43
C GLY A 149 24.18 30.39 7.99
N ILE A 150 22.92 30.66 8.33
CA ILE A 150 22.26 31.94 8.04
C ILE A 150 22.32 32.78 9.33
N THR A 151 23.18 33.79 9.36
CA THR A 151 23.47 34.58 10.55
C THR A 151 22.23 35.18 11.21
N SER A 152 21.26 35.65 10.44
CA SER A 152 20.02 36.20 10.98
C SER A 152 19.13 35.16 11.66
N ILE A 153 19.12 33.92 11.18
CA ILE A 153 18.35 32.83 11.81
C ILE A 153 19.09 32.37 13.07
N ASP A 154 20.36 32.05 12.92
CA ASP A 154 21.16 31.49 14.01
C ASP A 154 21.29 32.45 15.22
N ALA A 155 21.20 33.75 14.98
CA ALA A 155 21.28 34.77 16.04
C ALA A 155 19.95 34.99 16.78
N ILE A 156 18.79 34.70 16.18
CA ILE A 156 17.48 35.07 16.70
C ILE A 156 16.65 33.85 17.09
N ILE A 157 16.75 32.76 16.30
CA ILE A 157 15.90 31.58 16.46
C ILE A 157 16.75 30.39 16.91
N PRO A 158 16.58 29.88 18.15
CA PRO A 158 17.25 28.66 18.56
C PRO A 158 16.63 27.45 17.89
N ILE A 159 17.31 26.90 16.87
CA ILE A 159 16.92 25.65 16.21
C ILE A 159 17.73 24.53 16.85
N GLY A 160 17.07 23.51 17.32
CA GLY A 160 17.69 22.28 17.80
C GLY A 160 17.73 21.21 16.73
N ARG A 161 18.77 20.39 16.73
CA ARG A 161 18.84 19.22 15.87
C ARG A 161 17.87 18.16 16.41
N SER A 162 16.92 17.76 15.61
CA SER A 162 16.07 16.62 15.93
C SER A 162 16.84 15.33 15.60
N GLU A 163 17.08 14.52 16.62
CA GLU A 163 17.59 13.17 16.44
C GLU A 163 16.39 12.23 16.41
N GLU A 164 15.72 12.12 15.27
CA GLU A 164 14.85 10.99 15.02
C GLU A 164 15.71 9.85 14.50
N HIS A 165 16.03 8.92 15.37
CA HIS A 165 16.61 7.65 14.95
C HIS A 165 15.51 6.78 14.39
N THR A 166 15.29 6.88 13.10
CA THR A 166 14.41 5.98 12.36
C THR A 166 15.12 4.71 11.90
N SER A 167 16.38 4.56 12.27
CA SER A 167 17.26 3.51 11.75
C SER A 167 17.62 2.48 12.83
N GLU A 168 16.63 1.94 13.49
CA GLU A 168 16.78 0.67 14.21
C GLU A 168 15.73 -0.33 13.74
#